data_c1a76271f2f8f958b2ea40316f263bb2
#
_entry.id   c1a76271f2f8f958b2ea40316f263bb2
#
_cell.length_a   1.000
_cell.length_b   1.000
_cell.length_c   1.000
_cell.angle_alpha   90.00
_cell.angle_beta   90.00
_cell.angle_gamma   90.00
#
_symmetry.space_group_name_H-M   'P 1'
#
loop_
_entity.id
_entity.type
_entity.pdbx_description
1 polymer ?
#
loop_
_entity_poly.entity_id
_entity_poly.type
_entity_poly.pdbx_seq_one_letter_code
_entity_poly.pdbx_strand_id
1 'polypeptide(L)'
;MRHGQTPSTGKVLPGRAQGLHLSDAGHQQAERAATRIAELARVDAVYASPLERTRETAVPIAAARTLKVQIDRGLLECDFGDWTGRELKELTRLPEWGTIQHAPSTFTFPGGESFIAMQTRIVTALDRIRARHPGGVVVCVSHADPIKAAVAHALGTHLDLFQRIVVSTCSITAVAYGTGAPVVLTVNSTGSSLAELRPS
;
A
#
# COMPACT_ATOMS: atom_id res chain seq x y z
N MET A 1 -2.85 0.78 4.86
CA MET A 1 -2.75 2.16 4.34
C MET A 1 -1.47 2.34 3.53
N ARG A 2 -1.44 3.28 2.57
CA ARG A 2 -0.24 3.64 1.82
C ARG A 2 0.64 4.57 2.63
N HIS A 3 1.97 4.48 2.45
CA HIS A 3 2.92 5.43 3.05
C HIS A 3 2.67 6.88 2.59
N GLY A 4 3.18 7.85 3.34
CA GLY A 4 3.10 9.27 3.03
C GLY A 4 3.90 9.67 1.78
N GLN A 5 3.72 10.91 1.34
CA GLN A 5 4.41 11.47 0.18
C GLN A 5 5.93 11.47 0.39
N THR A 6 6.66 11.17 -0.70
CA THR A 6 8.12 11.27 -0.79
C THR A 6 8.51 12.27 -1.87
N PRO A 7 9.74 12.77 -1.93
CA PRO A 7 10.18 13.70 -2.99
C PRO A 7 10.04 13.15 -4.42
N SER A 8 10.05 11.82 -4.58
CA SER A 8 9.92 11.12 -5.86
C SER A 8 8.49 10.72 -6.21
N THR A 9 7.50 10.95 -5.33
CA THR A 9 6.11 10.55 -5.57
C THR A 9 5.57 11.15 -6.87
N GLY A 10 5.06 10.30 -7.77
CA GLY A 10 4.51 10.70 -9.07
C GLY A 10 5.55 11.05 -10.15
N LYS A 11 6.84 10.93 -9.87
CA LYS A 11 7.93 11.25 -10.80
C LYS A 11 8.73 10.02 -11.22
N VAL A 12 9.04 9.18 -10.25
CA VAL A 12 9.92 8.02 -10.38
C VAL A 12 9.21 6.78 -9.91
N LEU A 13 9.54 5.62 -10.44
CA LEU A 13 9.10 4.31 -9.97
C LEU A 13 10.11 3.81 -8.90
N PRO A 14 9.88 4.07 -7.60
CA PRO A 14 10.91 3.88 -6.59
C PRO A 14 11.13 2.41 -6.22
N GLY A 15 10.14 1.54 -6.45
CA GLY A 15 10.23 0.13 -6.11
C GLY A 15 10.67 -0.11 -4.67
N ARG A 16 11.69 -0.95 -4.53
CA ARG A 16 12.31 -1.30 -3.24
C ARG A 16 13.60 -0.53 -2.94
N ALA A 17 13.84 0.60 -3.63
CA ALA A 17 14.98 1.45 -3.34
C ALA A 17 14.99 1.87 -1.87
N GLN A 18 16.18 1.81 -1.25
CA GLN A 18 16.45 2.26 0.11
C GLN A 18 16.78 3.75 0.14
N GLY A 19 16.77 4.35 1.33
CA GLY A 19 17.10 5.76 1.52
C GLY A 19 16.01 6.72 1.02
N LEU A 20 14.82 6.23 0.67
CA LEU A 20 13.71 7.09 0.27
C LEU A 20 12.81 7.37 1.48
N HIS A 21 13.00 8.56 2.05
CA HIS A 21 12.28 9.07 3.20
C HIS A 21 11.01 9.84 2.82
N LEU A 22 10.16 10.12 3.80
CA LEU A 22 9.01 11.01 3.62
C LEU A 22 9.49 12.46 3.36
N SER A 23 8.72 13.19 2.56
CA SER A 23 8.83 14.66 2.51
C SER A 23 8.15 15.28 3.74
N ASP A 24 8.34 16.59 3.97
CA ASP A 24 7.63 17.31 5.04
C ASP A 24 6.11 17.15 4.91
N ALA A 25 5.59 17.23 3.70
CA ALA A 25 4.18 16.97 3.43
C ALA A 25 3.80 15.52 3.76
N GLY A 26 4.69 14.55 3.51
CA GLY A 26 4.49 13.15 3.87
C GLY A 26 4.42 12.93 5.37
N HIS A 27 5.28 13.59 6.14
CA HIS A 27 5.23 13.56 7.61
C HIS A 27 3.91 14.14 8.13
N GLN A 28 3.49 15.29 7.62
CA GLN A 28 2.19 15.89 7.98
C GLN A 28 1.01 14.97 7.62
N GLN A 29 1.07 14.27 6.48
CA GLN A 29 0.06 13.28 6.11
C GLN A 29 0.02 12.12 7.09
N ALA A 30 1.18 11.62 7.54
CA ALA A 30 1.29 10.55 8.52
C ALA A 30 0.69 10.93 9.87
N GLU A 31 0.96 12.15 10.37
CA GLU A 31 0.37 12.67 11.61
C GLU A 31 -1.16 12.79 11.52
N ARG A 32 -1.69 13.34 10.41
CA ARG A 32 -3.15 13.39 10.22
C ARG A 32 -3.78 11.99 10.18
N ALA A 33 -3.12 11.04 9.53
CA ALA A 33 -3.60 9.66 9.51
C ALA A 33 -3.54 9.01 10.88
N ALA A 34 -2.51 9.29 11.69
CA ALA A 34 -2.39 8.83 13.06
C ALA A 34 -3.54 9.35 13.93
N THR A 35 -3.88 10.64 13.82
CA THR A 35 -5.04 11.24 14.51
C THR A 35 -6.33 10.52 14.16
N ARG A 36 -6.59 10.26 12.88
CA ARG A 36 -7.79 9.53 12.44
C ARG A 36 -7.84 8.09 12.95
N ILE A 37 -6.71 7.39 12.94
CA ILE A 37 -6.61 6.01 13.46
C ILE A 37 -6.76 6.00 14.99
N ALA A 38 -6.35 7.07 15.67
CA ALA A 38 -6.54 7.21 17.11
C ALA A 38 -8.02 7.34 17.52
N GLU A 39 -8.94 7.69 16.62
CA GLU A 39 -10.39 7.70 16.87
C GLU A 39 -11.01 6.28 16.95
N LEU A 40 -10.32 5.27 16.43
CA LEU A 40 -10.80 3.88 16.51
C LEU A 40 -10.82 3.45 17.99
N ALA A 41 -11.84 2.72 18.39
CA ALA A 41 -11.96 2.20 19.76
C ALA A 41 -10.79 1.30 20.15
N ARG A 42 -10.21 0.57 19.17
CA ARG A 42 -9.14 -0.40 19.40
C ARG A 42 -8.17 -0.43 18.20
N VAL A 43 -6.88 -0.57 18.50
CA VAL A 43 -5.83 -0.97 17.55
C VAL A 43 -4.88 -1.89 18.32
N ASP A 44 -4.70 -3.12 17.85
CA ASP A 44 -3.94 -4.15 18.55
C ASP A 44 -2.50 -4.27 18.07
N ALA A 45 -2.24 -3.91 16.83
CA ALA A 45 -0.90 -3.96 16.25
C ALA A 45 -0.76 -2.99 15.07
N VAL A 46 0.49 -2.56 14.86
CA VAL A 46 0.90 -1.76 13.69
C VAL A 46 2.03 -2.48 13.00
N TYR A 47 1.83 -2.84 11.75
CA TYR A 47 2.84 -3.44 10.87
C TYR A 47 3.25 -2.46 9.78
N ALA A 48 4.50 -2.57 9.34
CA ALA A 48 5.01 -1.81 8.21
C ALA A 48 5.90 -2.68 7.31
N SER A 49 5.96 -2.35 6.04
CA SER A 49 7.03 -2.76 5.15
C SER A 49 8.38 -2.28 5.71
N PRO A 50 9.51 -2.97 5.45
CA PRO A 50 10.82 -2.56 6.00
C PRO A 50 11.37 -1.24 5.43
N LEU A 51 10.76 -0.67 4.37
CA LEU A 51 11.25 0.54 3.72
C LEU A 51 10.99 1.79 4.58
N GLU A 52 11.92 2.75 4.53
CA GLU A 52 11.96 3.93 5.41
C GLU A 52 10.62 4.68 5.39
N ARG A 53 10.10 5.03 4.21
CA ARG A 53 8.84 5.76 4.04
C ARG A 53 7.63 5.10 4.69
N THR A 54 7.58 3.76 4.75
CA THR A 54 6.49 3.04 5.41
C THR A 54 6.68 2.99 6.93
N ARG A 55 7.92 2.84 7.38
CA ARG A 55 8.27 2.87 8.81
C ARG A 55 7.99 4.25 9.40
N GLU A 56 8.42 5.31 8.72
CA GLU A 56 8.19 6.69 9.12
C GLU A 56 6.69 7.03 9.17
N THR A 57 5.90 6.52 8.23
CA THR A 57 4.43 6.65 8.26
C THR A 57 3.81 5.89 9.44
N ALA A 58 4.34 4.72 9.80
CA ALA A 58 3.80 3.88 10.86
C ALA A 58 4.13 4.39 12.27
N VAL A 59 5.25 5.11 12.43
CA VAL A 59 5.73 5.59 13.75
C VAL A 59 4.69 6.44 14.50
N PRO A 60 4.13 7.52 13.95
CA PRO A 60 3.14 8.33 14.67
C PRO A 60 1.86 7.54 14.97
N ILE A 61 1.46 6.60 14.11
CA ILE A 61 0.30 5.74 14.34
C ILE A 61 0.53 4.81 15.55
N ALA A 62 1.70 4.18 15.61
CA ALA A 62 2.05 3.30 16.71
C ALA A 62 2.20 4.09 18.03
N ALA A 63 2.83 5.27 17.98
CA ALA A 63 2.99 6.15 19.13
C ALA A 63 1.64 6.59 19.72
N ALA A 64 0.67 6.97 18.89
CA ALA A 64 -0.68 7.36 19.30
C ALA A 64 -1.45 6.25 20.04
N ARG A 65 -0.98 5.00 19.95
CA ARG A 65 -1.58 3.81 20.60
C ARG A 65 -0.64 3.10 21.56
N THR A 66 0.50 3.69 21.89
CA THR A 66 1.53 3.08 22.76
C THR A 66 1.96 1.69 22.27
N LEU A 67 1.98 1.52 20.95
CA LEU A 67 2.38 0.29 20.27
C LEU A 67 3.78 0.43 19.65
N LYS A 68 4.39 -0.70 19.29
CA LYS A 68 5.63 -0.75 18.50
C LYS A 68 5.31 -1.13 17.06
N VAL A 69 6.03 -0.53 16.11
CA VAL A 69 5.94 -0.92 14.71
C VAL A 69 6.62 -2.29 14.53
N GLN A 70 5.87 -3.25 14.00
CA GLN A 70 6.37 -4.58 13.61
C GLN A 70 6.69 -4.57 12.11
N ILE A 71 7.81 -5.16 11.73
CA ILE A 71 8.22 -5.21 10.32
C ILE A 71 7.77 -6.53 9.68
N ASP A 72 7.10 -6.42 8.54
CA ASP A 72 6.73 -7.57 7.72
C ASP A 72 7.14 -7.35 6.26
N ARG A 73 8.04 -8.23 5.75
CA ARG A 73 8.53 -8.16 4.37
C ARG A 73 7.44 -8.47 3.33
N GLY A 74 6.37 -9.12 3.72
CA GLY A 74 5.21 -9.35 2.85
C GLY A 74 4.47 -8.07 2.47
N LEU A 75 4.68 -6.97 3.21
CA LEU A 75 4.12 -5.64 2.93
C LEU A 75 4.99 -4.79 1.99
N LEU A 76 6.13 -5.32 1.46
CA LEU A 76 7.02 -4.62 0.52
C LEU A 76 6.27 -4.19 -0.75
N GLU A 77 6.79 -3.15 -1.39
CA GLU A 77 6.38 -2.74 -2.76
C GLU A 77 6.65 -3.87 -3.77
N CYS A 78 6.01 -3.82 -4.91
CA CYS A 78 6.37 -4.65 -6.05
C CYS A 78 7.87 -4.49 -6.34
N ASP A 79 8.54 -5.60 -6.62
CA ASP A 79 9.91 -5.55 -7.11
C ASP A 79 9.89 -5.23 -8.59
N PHE A 80 10.20 -3.99 -8.91
CA PHE A 80 10.20 -3.53 -10.30
C PHE A 80 11.49 -3.88 -11.06
N GLY A 81 12.42 -4.61 -10.42
CA GLY A 81 13.67 -5.05 -11.04
C GLY A 81 14.40 -3.89 -11.71
N ASP A 82 14.73 -4.06 -12.99
CA ASP A 82 15.48 -3.09 -13.81
C ASP A 82 14.73 -1.75 -14.03
N TRP A 83 13.46 -1.67 -13.68
CA TRP A 83 12.68 -0.44 -13.77
C TRP A 83 12.74 0.41 -12.50
N THR A 84 13.30 -0.13 -11.43
CA THR A 84 13.48 0.61 -10.17
C THR A 84 14.32 1.86 -10.37
N GLY A 85 13.81 3.01 -9.93
CA GLY A 85 14.49 4.30 -10.04
C GLY A 85 14.28 5.04 -11.36
N ARG A 86 13.63 4.44 -12.37
CA ARG A 86 13.36 5.09 -13.64
C ARG A 86 12.21 6.10 -13.55
N GLU A 87 12.26 7.11 -14.41
CA GLU A 87 11.21 8.12 -14.51
C GLU A 87 9.92 7.52 -15.07
N LEU A 88 8.78 7.81 -14.43
CA LEU A 88 7.48 7.37 -14.92
C LEU A 88 7.20 7.87 -16.34
N LYS A 89 7.63 9.12 -16.66
CA LYS A 89 7.48 9.71 -17.99
C LYS A 89 8.16 8.89 -19.11
N GLU A 90 9.26 8.22 -18.79
CA GLU A 90 9.95 7.35 -19.73
C GLU A 90 9.22 6.00 -19.83
N LEU A 91 8.88 5.42 -18.67
CA LEU A 91 8.23 4.11 -18.60
C LEU A 91 6.87 4.11 -19.30
N THR A 92 6.10 5.19 -19.21
CA THR A 92 4.78 5.31 -19.89
C THR A 92 4.86 5.27 -21.41
N ARG A 93 6.06 5.41 -21.99
CA ARG A 93 6.29 5.33 -23.44
C ARG A 93 6.69 3.94 -23.93
N LEU A 94 6.98 3.04 -23.00
CA LEU A 94 7.36 1.67 -23.35
C LEU A 94 6.14 0.88 -23.83
N PRO A 95 6.28 -0.01 -24.83
CA PRO A 95 5.19 -0.89 -25.28
C PRO A 95 4.59 -1.72 -24.14
N GLU A 96 5.44 -2.17 -23.22
CA GLU A 96 5.05 -2.97 -22.04
C GLU A 96 4.13 -2.23 -21.07
N TRP A 97 4.13 -0.88 -21.10
CA TRP A 97 3.24 -0.10 -20.24
C TRP A 97 1.76 -0.40 -20.50
N GLY A 98 1.39 -0.65 -21.76
CA GLY A 98 0.05 -1.09 -22.11
C GLY A 98 -0.35 -2.39 -21.41
N THR A 99 0.57 -3.36 -21.36
CA THR A 99 0.34 -4.65 -20.66
C THR A 99 0.14 -4.41 -19.16
N ILE A 100 0.96 -3.55 -18.53
CA ILE A 100 0.83 -3.21 -17.11
C ILE A 100 -0.54 -2.59 -16.81
N GLN A 101 -1.09 -1.81 -17.73
CA GLN A 101 -2.39 -1.14 -17.54
C GLN A 101 -3.59 -2.05 -17.80
N HIS A 102 -3.50 -3.00 -18.73
CA HIS A 102 -4.65 -3.74 -19.23
C HIS A 102 -4.62 -5.25 -18.98
N ALA A 103 -3.44 -5.83 -18.79
CA ALA A 103 -3.24 -7.27 -18.54
C ALA A 103 -2.09 -7.53 -17.55
N PRO A 104 -2.06 -6.84 -16.36
CA PRO A 104 -0.96 -6.96 -15.42
C PRO A 104 -0.72 -8.41 -14.94
N SER A 105 -1.74 -9.26 -14.92
CA SER A 105 -1.56 -10.67 -14.55
C SER A 105 -0.58 -11.43 -15.43
N THR A 106 -0.34 -10.95 -16.65
CA THR A 106 0.57 -11.58 -17.61
C THR A 106 1.98 -10.98 -17.56
N PHE A 107 2.20 -9.93 -16.75
CA PHE A 107 3.43 -9.17 -16.75
C PHE A 107 4.36 -9.55 -15.61
N THR A 108 5.63 -9.71 -15.95
CA THR A 108 6.74 -9.85 -14.98
C THR A 108 7.77 -8.77 -15.28
N PHE A 109 8.18 -8.02 -14.26
CA PHE A 109 9.22 -7.01 -14.42
C PHE A 109 10.57 -7.65 -14.71
N PRO A 110 11.35 -7.15 -15.68
CA PRO A 110 12.70 -7.65 -15.96
C PRO A 110 13.56 -7.59 -14.68
N GLY A 111 14.12 -8.72 -14.27
CA GLY A 111 14.86 -8.83 -13.01
C GLY A 111 14.05 -8.64 -11.72
N GLY A 112 12.72 -8.60 -11.82
CA GLY A 112 11.81 -8.29 -10.72
C GLY A 112 10.71 -9.32 -10.48
N GLU A 113 9.64 -8.88 -9.86
CA GLU A 113 8.48 -9.67 -9.44
C GLU A 113 7.37 -9.60 -10.51
N SER A 114 6.56 -10.65 -10.66
CA SER A 114 5.30 -10.54 -11.40
C SER A 114 4.21 -9.94 -10.52
N PHE A 115 3.17 -9.33 -11.12
CA PHE A 115 2.03 -8.85 -10.35
C PHE A 115 1.27 -9.98 -9.65
N ILE A 116 1.25 -11.19 -10.22
CA ILE A 116 0.68 -12.38 -9.55
C ILE A 116 1.48 -12.74 -8.30
N ALA A 117 2.82 -12.77 -8.39
CA ALA A 117 3.68 -13.06 -7.25
C ALA A 117 3.52 -12.00 -6.14
N MET A 118 3.44 -10.72 -6.52
CA MET A 118 3.17 -9.62 -5.58
C MET A 118 1.81 -9.79 -4.90
N GLN A 119 0.72 -10.08 -5.65
CA GLN A 119 -0.61 -10.30 -5.07
C GLN A 119 -0.59 -11.48 -4.10
N THR A 120 -0.01 -12.61 -4.50
CA THR A 120 0.13 -13.79 -3.63
C THR A 120 0.86 -13.45 -2.34
N ARG A 121 1.96 -12.73 -2.43
CA ARG A 121 2.77 -12.30 -1.29
C ARG A 121 2.00 -11.42 -0.31
N ILE A 122 1.32 -10.40 -0.80
CA ILE A 122 0.57 -9.47 0.07
C ILE A 122 -0.62 -10.17 0.73
N VAL A 123 -1.38 -10.99 -0.01
CA VAL A 123 -2.51 -11.74 0.53
C VAL A 123 -2.04 -12.71 1.62
N THR A 124 -1.00 -13.49 1.35
CA THR A 124 -0.40 -14.41 2.33
C THR A 124 0.10 -13.67 3.59
N ALA A 125 0.67 -12.47 3.42
CA ALA A 125 1.10 -11.66 4.56
C ALA A 125 -0.09 -11.20 5.41
N LEU A 126 -1.16 -10.72 4.79
CA LEU A 126 -2.37 -10.29 5.49
C LEU A 126 -3.05 -11.44 6.21
N ASP A 127 -3.12 -12.63 5.60
CA ASP A 127 -3.67 -13.82 6.24
C ASP A 127 -2.85 -14.27 7.46
N ARG A 128 -1.53 -14.24 7.35
CA ARG A 128 -0.63 -14.53 8.47
C ARG A 128 -0.78 -13.52 9.61
N ILE A 129 -0.88 -12.23 9.29
CA ILE A 129 -1.10 -11.17 10.28
C ILE A 129 -2.46 -11.35 10.94
N ARG A 130 -3.51 -11.59 10.17
CA ARG A 130 -4.87 -11.86 10.68
C ARG A 130 -4.89 -13.04 11.65
N ALA A 131 -4.22 -14.13 11.31
CA ALA A 131 -4.17 -15.32 12.15
C ALA A 131 -3.47 -15.06 13.51
N ARG A 132 -2.56 -14.08 13.59
CA ARG A 132 -1.92 -13.66 14.84
C ARG A 132 -2.80 -12.74 15.71
N HIS A 133 -3.83 -12.15 15.13
CA HIS A 133 -4.70 -11.17 15.80
C HIS A 133 -6.18 -11.51 15.59
N PRO A 134 -6.67 -12.67 16.08
CA PRO A 134 -8.05 -13.07 15.89
C PRO A 134 -9.00 -12.06 16.53
N GLY A 135 -9.96 -11.56 15.73
CA GLY A 135 -10.89 -10.51 16.16
C GLY A 135 -10.27 -9.14 16.45
N GLY A 136 -8.99 -8.97 16.12
CA GLY A 136 -8.26 -7.73 16.37
C GLY A 136 -8.40 -6.70 15.24
N VAL A 137 -8.01 -5.46 15.55
CA VAL A 137 -7.86 -4.35 14.61
C VAL A 137 -6.36 -4.10 14.38
N VAL A 138 -5.91 -4.29 13.16
CA VAL A 138 -4.49 -4.18 12.80
C VAL A 138 -4.30 -3.14 11.70
N VAL A 139 -3.31 -2.29 11.88
CA VAL A 139 -2.89 -1.32 10.86
C VAL A 139 -1.68 -1.86 10.12
N CYS A 140 -1.77 -1.97 8.79
CA CYS A 140 -0.66 -2.35 7.91
C CYS A 140 -0.28 -1.17 7.01
N VAL A 141 0.97 -0.69 7.11
CA VAL A 141 1.50 0.37 6.26
C VAL A 141 2.33 -0.26 5.14
N SER A 142 1.88 -0.03 3.90
CA SER A 142 2.43 -0.63 2.70
C SER A 142 2.49 0.40 1.55
N HIS A 143 2.44 -0.05 0.31
CA HIS A 143 2.63 0.74 -0.90
C HIS A 143 1.40 0.64 -1.81
N ALA A 144 1.39 1.40 -2.90
CA ALA A 144 0.22 1.52 -3.75
C ALA A 144 -0.19 0.17 -4.38
N ASP A 145 0.70 -0.47 -5.11
CA ASP A 145 0.35 -1.66 -5.89
C ASP A 145 0.00 -2.88 -5.03
N PRO A 146 0.73 -3.20 -3.93
CA PRO A 146 0.30 -4.26 -3.03
C PRO A 146 -1.09 -4.00 -2.40
N ILE A 147 -1.40 -2.75 -2.05
CA ILE A 147 -2.73 -2.42 -1.50
C ILE A 147 -3.80 -2.59 -2.56
N LYS A 148 -3.60 -2.09 -3.80
CA LYS A 148 -4.52 -2.30 -4.91
C LYS A 148 -4.76 -3.79 -5.16
N ALA A 149 -3.70 -4.61 -5.16
CA ALA A 149 -3.79 -6.05 -5.36
C ALA A 149 -4.54 -6.77 -4.23
N ALA A 150 -4.33 -6.35 -2.98
CA ALA A 150 -5.06 -6.86 -1.83
C ALA A 150 -6.56 -6.49 -1.88
N VAL A 151 -6.89 -5.27 -2.31
CA VAL A 151 -8.29 -4.82 -2.51
C VAL A 151 -8.95 -5.62 -3.64
N ALA A 152 -8.27 -5.78 -4.78
CA ALA A 152 -8.77 -6.58 -5.90
C ALA A 152 -9.09 -8.02 -5.45
N HIS A 153 -8.17 -8.63 -4.68
CA HIS A 153 -8.39 -9.96 -4.11
C HIS A 153 -9.61 -9.99 -3.17
N ALA A 154 -9.71 -9.04 -2.24
CA ALA A 154 -10.81 -8.97 -1.27
C ALA A 154 -12.19 -8.76 -1.93
N LEU A 155 -12.23 -8.06 -3.06
CA LEU A 155 -13.44 -7.84 -3.86
C LEU A 155 -13.75 -8.96 -4.85
N GLY A 156 -12.87 -9.98 -4.99
CA GLY A 156 -12.97 -10.98 -6.06
C GLY A 156 -12.80 -10.40 -7.46
N THR A 157 -12.17 -9.23 -7.56
CA THR A 157 -11.91 -8.57 -8.84
C THR A 157 -10.66 -9.16 -9.49
N HIS A 158 -10.72 -9.45 -10.79
CA HIS A 158 -9.55 -9.95 -11.51
C HIS A 158 -8.36 -8.99 -11.41
N LEU A 159 -7.15 -9.53 -11.29
CA LEU A 159 -5.93 -8.74 -11.12
C LEU A 159 -5.72 -7.74 -12.27
N ASP A 160 -6.17 -8.03 -13.47
CA ASP A 160 -6.08 -7.12 -14.62
C ASP A 160 -6.89 -5.82 -14.46
N LEU A 161 -7.73 -5.75 -13.44
CA LEU A 161 -8.53 -4.56 -13.14
C LEU A 161 -7.98 -3.76 -11.96
N PHE A 162 -6.89 -4.21 -11.32
CA PHE A 162 -6.39 -3.59 -10.08
C PHE A 162 -5.88 -2.15 -10.27
N GLN A 163 -5.42 -1.80 -11.49
CA GLN A 163 -5.01 -0.43 -11.81
C GLN A 163 -6.16 0.59 -11.79
N ARG A 164 -7.41 0.11 -11.83
CA ARG A 164 -8.61 0.94 -11.69
C ARG A 164 -8.88 1.38 -10.25
N ILE A 165 -8.11 0.86 -9.28
CA ILE A 165 -8.21 1.19 -7.86
C ILE A 165 -7.21 2.31 -7.56
N VAL A 166 -7.69 3.43 -7.03
CA VAL A 166 -6.84 4.54 -6.59
C VAL A 166 -6.46 4.35 -5.13
N VAL A 167 -5.17 4.53 -4.82
CA VAL A 167 -4.63 4.49 -3.46
C VAL A 167 -3.68 5.67 -3.28
N SER A 168 -4.17 6.77 -2.73
CA SER A 168 -3.42 8.01 -2.48
C SER A 168 -2.45 7.85 -1.30
N THR A 169 -1.44 8.73 -1.20
CA THR A 169 -0.51 8.74 -0.06
C THR A 169 -1.26 8.96 1.26
N CYS A 170 -0.91 8.20 2.29
CA CYS A 170 -1.58 8.14 3.59
C CYS A 170 -3.08 7.84 3.57
N SER A 171 -3.62 7.37 2.43
CA SER A 171 -5.01 6.91 2.40
C SER A 171 -5.21 5.64 3.22
N ILE A 172 -6.39 5.53 3.80
CA ILE A 172 -6.81 4.38 4.59
C ILE A 172 -7.76 3.53 3.74
N THR A 173 -7.43 2.25 3.64
CA THR A 173 -8.30 1.21 3.10
C THR A 173 -8.62 0.25 4.23
N ALA A 174 -9.89 0.01 4.52
CA ALA A 174 -10.33 -0.87 5.59
C ALA A 174 -11.05 -2.09 5.01
N VAL A 175 -10.62 -3.27 5.46
CA VAL A 175 -11.21 -4.55 5.09
C VAL A 175 -11.55 -5.31 6.37
N ALA A 176 -12.79 -5.74 6.50
CA ALA A 176 -13.23 -6.60 7.60
C ALA A 176 -13.15 -8.07 7.16
N TYR A 177 -12.59 -8.89 8.04
CA TYR A 177 -12.49 -10.33 7.87
C TYR A 177 -13.32 -11.02 8.96
N GLY A 178 -14.31 -11.77 8.54
CA GLY A 178 -15.17 -12.58 9.40
C GLY A 178 -15.05 -14.07 9.08
N THR A 179 -16.14 -14.79 9.33
CA THR A 179 -16.28 -16.22 8.95
C THR A 179 -16.59 -16.41 7.46
N GLY A 180 -17.05 -15.36 6.79
CA GLY A 180 -17.35 -15.34 5.34
C GLY A 180 -16.25 -14.69 4.52
N ALA A 181 -16.58 -14.27 3.31
CA ALA A 181 -15.70 -13.52 2.42
C ALA A 181 -15.31 -12.17 3.05
N PRO A 182 -14.13 -11.61 2.70
CA PRO A 182 -13.73 -10.29 3.15
C PRO A 182 -14.74 -9.21 2.73
N VAL A 183 -14.98 -8.23 3.60
CA VAL A 183 -15.84 -7.08 3.32
C VAL A 183 -14.98 -5.83 3.24
N VAL A 184 -14.93 -5.19 2.09
CA VAL A 184 -14.21 -3.92 1.90
C VAL A 184 -15.10 -2.79 2.39
N LEU A 185 -14.75 -2.20 3.54
CA LEU A 185 -15.53 -1.13 4.18
C LEU A 185 -15.28 0.23 3.53
N THR A 186 -14.05 0.51 3.14
CA THR A 186 -13.65 1.72 2.41
C THR A 186 -12.35 1.51 1.66
N VAL A 187 -12.20 2.24 0.56
CA VAL A 187 -10.96 2.31 -0.23
C VAL A 187 -10.57 3.78 -0.38
N ASN A 188 -9.28 4.06 -0.27
CA ASN A 188 -8.71 5.39 -0.52
C ASN A 188 -9.30 6.52 0.35
N SER A 189 -9.66 6.25 1.59
CA SER A 189 -10.17 7.30 2.51
C SER A 189 -9.03 8.22 2.95
N THR A 190 -9.05 9.47 2.49
CA THR A 190 -8.05 10.50 2.83
C THR A 190 -8.53 11.44 3.92
N GLY A 191 -9.84 11.48 4.19
CA GLY A 191 -10.47 12.44 5.10
C GLY A 191 -10.51 13.86 4.54
N SER A 192 -10.23 14.02 3.24
CA SER A 192 -10.13 15.30 2.57
C SER A 192 -11.34 15.59 1.69
N SER A 193 -11.37 16.80 1.12
CA SER A 193 -12.39 17.22 0.16
C SER A 193 -12.43 16.30 -1.08
N LEU A 194 -13.60 16.15 -1.69
CA LEU A 194 -13.79 15.39 -2.94
C LEU A 194 -12.90 15.90 -4.08
N ALA A 195 -12.37 17.13 -4.01
CA ALA A 195 -11.43 17.65 -4.97
C ALA A 195 -10.09 16.88 -5.04
N GLU A 196 -9.77 16.08 -4.03
CA GLU A 196 -8.59 15.22 -4.00
C GLU A 196 -8.83 13.83 -4.63
N LEU A 197 -10.06 13.49 -4.96
CA LEU A 197 -10.42 12.27 -5.68
C LEU A 197 -10.10 12.43 -7.17
N ARG A 198 -8.83 12.35 -7.53
CA ARG A 198 -8.38 12.38 -8.92
C ARG A 198 -7.81 11.03 -9.31
N PRO A 199 -8.05 10.59 -10.54
CA PRO A 199 -7.31 9.46 -11.10
C PRO A 199 -5.81 9.78 -11.06
N SER A 200 -4.99 8.86 -10.58
CA SER A 200 -3.53 8.95 -10.59
C SER A 200 -2.98 8.57 -11.94
#